data_999704106c77a1a8ce690d803f50770f
#
_entry.id   999704106c77a1a8ce690d803f50770f
#
_cell.length_a   1.000
_cell.length_b   1.000
_cell.length_c   1.000
_cell.angle_alpha   90.00
_cell.angle_beta   90.00
_cell.angle_gamma   90.00
#
_symmetry.space_group_name_H-M   'P 1'
#
loop_
_entity.id
_entity.type
_entity.pdbx_description
1 polymer ?
#
loop_
_entity_poly.entity_id
_entity_poly.type
_entity_poly.pdbx_seq_one_letter_code
_entity_poly.pdbx_strand_id
1 'polypeptide(L)'
;MSFKKNKYTIIRNAITKDLATFVANYFLMKKQVYDTCLKYRYISPYENMFGFYETKEEQVENTYCAYSDIAMETLMLKCQPQMEKETGLKLYPAYSYARAYKKGDELKRHKDRFSCEISTTMN
;
A
#
# COMPACT_ATOMS: atom_id res chain seq x y z
N MET A 1 12.65 9.89 18.39
CA MET A 1 13.48 9.12 17.45
C MET A 1 13.74 9.94 16.21
N SER A 2 14.97 10.01 15.75
CA SER A 2 15.36 10.85 14.60
C SER A 2 15.65 10.00 13.38
N PHE A 3 14.96 10.27 12.28
CA PHE A 3 15.23 9.65 10.99
C PHE A 3 16.67 9.91 10.52
N LYS A 4 17.13 11.14 10.69
CA LYS A 4 18.49 11.55 10.29
C LYS A 4 19.56 10.67 10.92
N LYS A 5 19.40 10.34 12.19
CA LYS A 5 20.35 9.52 12.95
C LYS A 5 20.15 8.02 12.69
N ASN A 6 18.92 7.55 12.76
CA ASN A 6 18.59 6.13 12.76
C ASN A 6 18.26 5.56 11.38
N LYS A 7 18.04 6.42 10.37
CA LYS A 7 17.58 6.07 9.03
C LYS A 7 16.19 5.44 8.98
N TYR A 8 15.46 5.52 10.09
CA TYR A 8 14.04 5.20 10.17
C TYR A 8 13.40 6.01 11.28
N THR A 9 12.09 6.12 11.24
CA THR A 9 11.29 6.68 12.32
C THR A 9 9.92 6.02 12.33
N ILE A 10 9.27 6.06 13.49
CA ILE A 10 7.91 5.55 13.66
C ILE A 10 7.01 6.72 14.01
N ILE A 11 5.98 6.91 13.19
CA ILE A 11 5.00 7.97 13.38
C ILE A 11 3.70 7.32 13.84
N ARG A 12 3.31 7.61 15.07
CA ARG A 12 2.05 7.09 15.61
C ARG A 12 0.92 8.04 15.23
N ASN A 13 -0.24 7.45 14.91
CA ASN A 13 -1.44 8.22 14.53
C ASN A 13 -1.18 9.19 13.36
N ALA A 14 -0.46 8.70 12.35
CA ALA A 14 -0.15 9.49 11.15
C ALA A 14 -1.41 9.97 10.42
N ILE A 15 -2.49 9.20 10.52
CA ILE A 15 -3.83 9.58 10.04
C ILE A 15 -4.83 9.34 11.17
N THR A 16 -6.02 9.95 11.06
CA THR A 16 -7.08 9.74 12.03
C THR A 16 -7.61 8.31 11.98
N LYS A 17 -8.16 7.82 13.10
CA LYS A 17 -8.77 6.50 13.15
C LYS A 17 -9.92 6.35 12.16
N ASP A 18 -10.73 7.39 12.01
CA ASP A 18 -11.84 7.38 11.04
C ASP A 18 -11.34 7.23 9.61
N LEU A 19 -10.30 7.96 9.24
CA LEU A 19 -9.70 7.83 7.92
C LEU A 19 -9.08 6.44 7.72
N ALA A 20 -8.37 5.92 8.72
CA ALA A 20 -7.78 4.58 8.66
C ALA A 20 -8.86 3.51 8.47
N THR A 21 -9.96 3.60 9.20
CA THR A 21 -11.09 2.69 9.09
C THR A 21 -11.74 2.77 7.70
N PHE A 22 -11.95 3.99 7.21
CA PHE A 22 -12.52 4.21 5.88
C PHE A 22 -11.63 3.60 4.79
N VAL A 23 -10.32 3.83 4.84
CA VAL A 23 -9.37 3.30 3.86
C VAL A 23 -9.32 1.77 3.90
N ALA A 24 -9.30 1.18 5.11
CA ALA A 24 -9.32 -0.27 5.27
C ALA A 24 -10.59 -0.89 4.68
N ASN A 25 -11.75 -0.32 5.00
CA ASN A 25 -13.03 -0.78 4.47
C ASN A 25 -13.12 -0.60 2.95
N TYR A 26 -12.63 0.52 2.45
CA TYR A 26 -12.53 0.76 1.00
C TYR A 26 -11.75 -0.36 0.30
N PHE A 27 -10.58 -0.70 0.82
CA PHE A 27 -9.73 -1.70 0.18
C PHE A 27 -10.33 -3.10 0.23
N LEU A 28 -10.92 -3.48 1.36
CA LEU A 28 -11.61 -4.77 1.50
C LEU A 28 -12.85 -4.85 0.61
N MET A 29 -13.59 -3.76 0.47
CA MET A 29 -14.73 -3.68 -0.45
C MET A 29 -14.27 -3.79 -1.91
N LYS A 30 -13.18 -3.13 -2.25
CA LYS A 30 -12.58 -3.23 -3.59
C LYS A 30 -12.20 -4.68 -3.92
N LYS A 31 -11.59 -5.39 -2.95
CA LYS A 31 -11.29 -6.81 -3.09
C LYS A 31 -12.56 -7.64 -3.36
N GLN A 32 -13.62 -7.40 -2.58
CA GLN A 32 -14.89 -8.12 -2.73
C GLN A 32 -15.51 -7.88 -4.10
N VAL A 33 -15.51 -6.65 -4.57
CA VAL A 33 -16.01 -6.30 -5.92
C VAL A 33 -15.18 -7.00 -6.99
N TYR A 34 -13.86 -6.97 -6.86
CA TYR A 34 -12.94 -7.65 -7.78
C TYR A 34 -13.22 -9.15 -7.84
N ASP A 35 -13.31 -9.80 -6.68
CA ASP A 35 -13.60 -11.24 -6.58
C ASP A 35 -14.93 -11.60 -7.25
N THR A 36 -15.95 -10.78 -7.03
CA THR A 36 -17.29 -10.96 -7.64
C THR A 36 -17.23 -10.81 -9.16
N CYS A 37 -16.55 -9.77 -9.65
CA CYS A 37 -16.41 -9.52 -11.06
C CYS A 37 -15.65 -10.64 -11.78
N LEU A 38 -14.63 -11.20 -11.16
CA LEU A 38 -13.93 -12.37 -11.70
C LEU A 38 -14.82 -13.61 -11.72
N LYS A 39 -15.52 -13.88 -10.61
CA LYS A 39 -16.40 -15.05 -10.47
C LYS A 39 -17.48 -15.12 -11.56
N TYR A 40 -18.10 -13.97 -11.85
CA TYR A 40 -19.19 -13.88 -12.84
C TYR A 40 -18.71 -13.42 -14.21
N ARG A 41 -17.40 -13.31 -14.42
CA ARG A 41 -16.78 -12.93 -15.70
C ARG A 41 -17.23 -11.57 -16.22
N TYR A 42 -17.44 -10.62 -15.32
CA TYR A 42 -17.76 -9.24 -15.70
C TYR A 42 -16.53 -8.46 -16.18
N ILE A 43 -15.35 -8.92 -15.80
CA ILE A 43 -14.06 -8.35 -16.24
C ILE A 43 -13.15 -9.46 -16.74
N SER A 44 -12.17 -9.09 -17.58
CA SER A 44 -11.12 -10.00 -18.03
C SER A 44 -10.22 -10.40 -16.85
N PRO A 45 -9.73 -11.66 -16.80
CA PRO A 45 -8.71 -12.07 -15.83
C PRO A 45 -7.42 -11.27 -15.92
N TYR A 46 -7.18 -10.60 -17.04
CA TYR A 46 -6.00 -9.77 -17.27
C TYR A 46 -6.21 -8.29 -16.90
N GLU A 47 -7.43 -7.93 -16.48
CA GLU A 47 -7.75 -6.60 -16.02
C GLU A 47 -7.12 -6.37 -14.65
N ASN A 48 -6.34 -5.28 -14.49
CA ASN A 48 -5.63 -4.99 -13.25
C ASN A 48 -6.01 -3.65 -12.62
N MET A 49 -6.97 -2.92 -13.18
CA MET A 49 -7.43 -1.64 -12.61
C MET A 49 -8.16 -1.83 -11.29
N PHE A 50 -8.81 -2.97 -11.10
CA PHE A 50 -9.48 -3.33 -9.85
C PHE A 50 -8.58 -4.07 -8.87
N GLY A 51 -7.29 -4.13 -9.14
CA GLY A 51 -6.34 -4.91 -8.37
C GLY A 51 -5.97 -6.23 -9.04
N PHE A 52 -5.23 -7.04 -8.31
CA PHE A 52 -4.78 -8.35 -8.80
C PHE A 52 -4.38 -9.23 -7.64
N TYR A 53 -4.27 -10.54 -7.89
CA TYR A 53 -3.66 -11.47 -6.94
C TYR A 53 -2.21 -11.68 -7.31
N GLU A 54 -1.33 -11.55 -6.32
CA GLU A 54 0.09 -11.85 -6.49
C GLU A 54 0.26 -13.35 -6.75
N THR A 55 0.75 -13.70 -7.93
CA THR A 55 0.94 -15.10 -8.35
C THR A 55 2.39 -15.56 -8.30
N LYS A 56 3.32 -14.61 -8.13
CA LYS A 56 4.75 -14.90 -8.03
C LYS A 56 5.18 -14.90 -6.57
N GLU A 57 6.00 -15.85 -6.19
CA GLU A 57 6.52 -16.01 -4.82
C GLU A 57 7.55 -14.95 -4.42
N GLU A 58 7.55 -13.78 -5.05
CA GLU A 58 8.57 -12.77 -4.81
C GLU A 58 8.45 -12.09 -3.45
N GLN A 59 7.22 -11.86 -2.99
CA GLN A 59 6.97 -11.22 -1.69
C GLN A 59 5.96 -12.01 -0.87
N VAL A 60 4.68 -11.90 -1.17
CA VAL A 60 3.61 -12.63 -0.47
C VAL A 60 2.69 -13.28 -1.51
N GLU A 61 2.72 -14.59 -1.56
CA GLU A 61 1.97 -15.37 -2.53
C GLU A 61 0.46 -15.30 -2.27
N ASN A 62 -0.32 -15.28 -3.35
CA ASN A 62 -1.78 -15.39 -3.33
C ASN A 62 -2.47 -14.36 -2.45
N THR A 63 -1.99 -13.12 -2.47
CA THR A 63 -2.59 -11.98 -1.79
C THR A 63 -3.21 -11.02 -2.78
N TYR A 64 -4.34 -10.41 -2.38
CA TYR A 64 -4.95 -9.35 -3.17
C TYR A 64 -4.14 -8.07 -3.02
N CYS A 65 -3.80 -7.45 -4.14
CA CYS A 65 -2.95 -6.27 -4.22
C CYS A 65 -3.55 -5.22 -5.13
N ALA A 66 -3.18 -3.97 -4.91
CA ALA A 66 -3.46 -2.86 -5.83
C ALA A 66 -2.24 -1.98 -5.95
N TYR A 67 -1.81 -1.76 -7.18
CA TYR A 67 -0.71 -0.85 -7.51
C TYR A 67 -1.28 0.50 -7.92
N SER A 68 -0.80 1.56 -7.30
CA SER A 68 -1.18 2.95 -7.63
C SER A 68 -2.69 3.17 -7.65
N ASP A 69 -3.41 2.56 -6.70
CA ASP A 69 -4.83 2.82 -6.52
C ASP A 69 -5.06 4.30 -6.22
N ILE A 70 -6.06 4.92 -6.85
CA ILE A 70 -6.29 6.36 -6.76
C ILE A 70 -6.49 6.83 -5.31
N ALA A 71 -7.25 6.07 -4.50
CA ALA A 71 -7.45 6.43 -3.10
C ALA A 71 -6.14 6.32 -2.30
N MET A 72 -5.31 5.30 -2.58
CA MET A 72 -4.03 5.13 -1.91
C MET A 72 -3.00 6.18 -2.35
N GLU A 73 -3.01 6.57 -3.63
CA GLU A 73 -2.19 7.69 -4.13
C GLU A 73 -2.59 9.00 -3.45
N THR A 74 -3.89 9.20 -3.23
CA THR A 74 -4.40 10.38 -2.51
C THR A 74 -3.97 10.36 -1.04
N LEU A 75 -3.98 9.19 -0.41
CA LEU A 75 -3.49 9.02 0.95
C LEU A 75 -1.97 9.32 1.03
N MET A 76 -1.20 8.86 0.06
CA MET A 76 0.23 9.15 -0.02
C MET A 76 0.49 10.66 -0.11
N LEU A 77 -0.26 11.39 -0.93
CA LEU A 77 -0.16 12.85 -1.00
C LEU A 77 -0.51 13.52 0.33
N LYS A 78 -1.50 13.01 1.04
CA LYS A 78 -1.87 13.52 2.37
C LYS A 78 -0.74 13.34 3.38
N CYS A 79 -0.01 12.23 3.31
CA CYS A 79 1.07 11.91 4.25
C CYS A 79 2.40 12.57 3.88
N GLN A 80 2.56 13.06 2.66
CA GLN A 80 3.82 13.63 2.17
C GLN A 80 4.38 14.76 3.06
N PRO A 81 3.61 15.78 3.47
CA PRO A 81 4.15 16.85 4.32
C PRO A 81 4.74 16.33 5.63
N GLN A 82 4.11 15.33 6.23
CA GLN A 82 4.62 14.73 7.46
C GLN A 82 5.90 13.94 7.22
N MET A 83 5.97 13.19 6.13
CA MET A 83 7.18 12.47 5.74
C MET A 83 8.33 13.43 5.48
N GLU A 84 8.08 14.54 4.81
CA GLU A 84 9.10 15.58 4.58
C GLU A 84 9.57 16.20 5.89
N LYS A 85 8.65 16.46 6.82
CA LYS A 85 8.99 16.97 8.15
C LYS A 85 9.89 15.98 8.92
N GLU A 86 9.54 14.71 8.93
CA GLU A 86 10.26 13.68 9.68
C GLU A 86 11.63 13.37 9.08
N THR A 87 11.75 13.38 7.77
CA THR A 87 13.01 13.08 7.07
C THR A 87 13.92 14.30 6.92
N GLY A 88 13.35 15.50 6.91
CA GLY A 88 14.07 16.73 6.56
C GLY A 88 14.39 16.83 5.07
N LEU A 89 13.74 16.05 4.24
CA LEU A 89 13.98 15.99 2.80
C LEU A 89 12.78 16.50 2.02
N LYS A 90 13.03 17.07 0.85
CA LYS A 90 11.99 17.31 -0.14
C LYS A 90 11.75 16.01 -0.90
N LEU A 91 10.51 15.53 -0.88
CA LEU A 91 10.16 14.23 -1.44
C LEU A 91 9.27 14.39 -2.67
N TYR A 92 9.41 13.48 -3.60
CA TYR A 92 8.54 13.35 -4.76
C TYR A 92 7.85 11.99 -4.69
N PRO A 93 6.50 11.94 -4.77
CA PRO A 93 5.79 10.67 -4.71
C PRO A 93 6.14 9.81 -5.93
N ALA A 94 6.52 8.56 -5.67
CA ALA A 94 6.78 7.59 -6.74
C ALA A 94 5.52 6.76 -7.02
N TYR A 95 5.09 5.95 -6.07
CA TYR A 95 3.87 5.16 -6.19
C TYR A 95 3.43 4.64 -4.81
N SER A 96 2.20 4.18 -4.76
CA SER A 96 1.66 3.46 -3.62
C SER A 96 1.37 2.00 -3.98
N TYR A 97 1.37 1.14 -2.98
CA TYR A 97 1.07 -0.28 -3.13
C TYR A 97 0.27 -0.74 -1.93
N ALA A 98 -0.87 -1.36 -2.16
CA ALA A 98 -1.72 -1.88 -1.10
C ALA A 98 -1.84 -3.39 -1.20
N ARG A 99 -1.86 -4.06 -0.06
CA ARG A 99 -1.95 -5.52 0.03
C ARG A 99 -2.87 -5.93 1.17
N ALA A 100 -3.76 -6.87 0.90
CA ALA A 100 -4.62 -7.48 1.93
C ALA A 100 -3.96 -8.77 2.42
N TYR A 101 -3.31 -8.70 3.58
CA TYR A 101 -2.72 -9.87 4.21
C TYR A 101 -3.80 -10.74 4.82
N LYS A 102 -3.63 -12.04 4.75
CA LYS A 102 -4.45 -13.02 5.46
C LYS A 102 -3.58 -13.76 6.48
N LYS A 103 -4.21 -14.44 7.42
CA LYS A 103 -3.50 -15.20 8.45
C LYS A 103 -2.50 -16.18 7.82
N GLY A 104 -1.27 -16.15 8.30
CA GLY A 104 -0.19 -16.99 7.80
C GLY A 104 0.64 -16.37 6.68
N ASP A 105 0.23 -15.25 6.12
CA ASP A 105 1.03 -14.56 5.10
C ASP A 105 2.30 -13.99 5.72
N GLU A 106 3.40 -14.17 5.01
CA GLU A 106 4.71 -13.68 5.40
C GLU A 106 5.29 -12.80 4.30
N LEU A 107 5.63 -11.56 4.66
CA LEU A 107 6.39 -10.69 3.78
C LEU A 107 7.87 -11.05 3.90
N LYS A 108 8.42 -11.70 2.89
CA LYS A 108 9.81 -12.10 2.85
C LYS A 108 10.73 -10.87 2.85
N ARG A 109 11.91 -11.03 3.42
CA ARG A 109 12.95 -9.98 3.39
C ARG A 109 13.27 -9.64 1.94
N HIS A 110 13.20 -8.37 1.60
CA HIS A 110 13.42 -7.88 0.24
C HIS A 110 13.95 -6.45 0.26
N LYS A 111 14.33 -5.96 -0.89
CA LYS A 111 14.61 -4.54 -1.13
C LYS A 111 13.55 -3.98 -2.05
N ASP A 112 13.11 -2.77 -1.77
CA ASP A 112 12.24 -2.03 -2.68
C ASP A 112 13.01 -1.67 -3.95
N ARG A 113 12.27 -1.32 -5.01
CA ARG A 113 12.91 -0.91 -6.26
C ARG A 113 13.73 0.37 -6.06
N PHE A 114 14.71 0.58 -6.91
CA PHE A 114 15.67 1.69 -6.83
C PHE A 114 15.02 3.07 -6.71
N SER A 115 13.87 3.29 -7.36
CA SER A 115 13.15 4.58 -7.30
C SER A 115 12.52 4.88 -5.93
N CYS A 116 12.45 3.90 -5.03
CA CYS A 116 11.90 4.08 -3.68
C CYS A 116 13.02 4.39 -2.68
N GLU A 117 13.57 5.59 -2.75
CA GLU A 117 14.64 6.00 -1.83
C GLU A 117 14.13 6.15 -0.39
N ILE A 118 12.90 6.65 -0.24
CA ILE A 118 12.20 6.72 1.05
C ILE A 118 10.90 5.92 0.93
N SER A 119 10.76 4.94 1.79
CA SER A 119 9.57 4.08 1.84
C SER A 119 8.83 4.25 3.15
N THR A 120 7.51 4.16 3.11
CA THR A 120 6.64 4.19 4.29
C THR A 120 5.71 3.00 4.24
N THR A 121 5.59 2.32 5.38
CA THR A 121 4.58 1.28 5.56
C THR A 121 3.55 1.79 6.55
N MET A 122 2.29 1.60 6.23
CA MET A 122 1.16 1.95 7.10
C MET A 122 0.32 0.69 7.34
N ASN A 123 0.09 0.36 8.63
CA ASN A 123 -0.70 -0.79 9.08
C ASN A 123 -1.97 -0.31 9.77
#